data_e282f2458b907ca8a436058af69c5663
#
_entry.id   e282f2458b907ca8a436058af69c5663
#
_cell.length_a   1.000
_cell.length_b   1.000
_cell.length_c   1.000
_cell.angle_alpha   90.00
_cell.angle_beta   90.00
_cell.angle_gamma   90.00
#
_symmetry.space_group_name_H-M   'P 1'
#
loop_
_entity.id
_entity.type
_entity.pdbx_description
1 polymer ?
#
loop_
_entity_poly.entity_id
_entity_poly.type
_entity_poly.pdbx_seq_one_letter_code
_entity_poly.pdbx_strand_id
1 'polypeptide(L)'
;WTTLGTYCQWFEVGWAGQNFLNARMLAVKSFATGDDALLEKAVGVFDAVVATQYPSGLLHTCYQFNFEANRVERRPSDVCNMGWAAAEAVRMKRLLAAHGVDKPEYVKFARGICDFFVSHWSDEWGFGKSWRMDGQPVAQAGTIGGFLVPALVELFDETKEPKYLDAALRAS
;
A
#
# COMPACT_ATOMS: atom_id res chain seq x y z
N TRP A 1 -18.88 -5.96 6.36
CA TRP A 1 -19.93 -6.48 7.23
C TRP A 1 -19.57 -7.88 7.57
N THR A 2 -19.05 -8.01 8.67
CA THR A 2 -18.97 -9.28 9.09
C THR A 2 -19.82 -9.50 10.16
N THR A 3 -20.28 -10.11 9.93
CA THR A 3 -20.98 -10.91 10.68
C THR A 3 -20.11 -11.74 11.36
N LEU A 4 -20.25 -11.77 12.32
CA LEU A 4 -21.09 -12.67 12.67
C LEU A 4 -20.53 -13.54 13.63
N GLY A 5 -21.11 -13.64 14.63
CA GLY A 5 -20.77 -14.43 15.74
C GLY A 5 -19.73 -13.78 16.63
N THR A 6 -19.22 -14.48 17.56
CA THR A 6 -18.25 -14.06 18.58
C THR A 6 -16.91 -13.54 18.04
N TYR A 7 -16.71 -13.59 16.73
CA TYR A 7 -15.48 -13.12 16.10
C TYR A 7 -15.49 -11.65 15.70
N CYS A 8 -16.62 -10.96 15.83
CA CYS A 8 -16.73 -9.58 15.37
C CYS A 8 -16.78 -8.57 16.48
N GLN A 9 -15.79 -8.62 17.31
CA GLN A 9 -15.50 -7.54 18.25
C GLN A 9 -14.76 -6.37 17.60
N TRP A 10 -14.56 -6.41 16.27
CA TRP A 10 -13.71 -5.49 15.54
C TRP A 10 -14.45 -4.90 14.36
N PHE A 11 -14.23 -3.61 14.15
CA PHE A 11 -14.58 -2.93 12.92
C PHE A 11 -13.28 -2.56 12.20
N GLU A 12 -13.05 -3.12 11.02
CA GLU A 12 -11.89 -2.80 10.21
C GLU A 12 -12.17 -1.64 9.27
N VAL A 13 -11.34 -0.61 9.34
CA VAL A 13 -11.42 0.52 8.42
C VAL A 13 -10.49 0.24 7.24
N GLY A 14 -10.86 -0.72 6.42
CA GLY A 14 -10.18 -1.01 5.15
C GLY A 14 -8.69 -1.34 5.30
N TRP A 15 -8.20 -2.09 4.37
CA TRP A 15 -6.77 -2.41 4.25
C TRP A 15 -6.13 -1.39 3.31
N ALA A 16 -4.90 -0.95 3.59
CA ALA A 16 -4.23 0.09 2.82
C ALA A 16 -4.26 -0.17 1.30
N GLY A 17 -3.91 -1.37 0.87
CA GLY A 17 -3.93 -1.74 -0.55
C GLY A 17 -5.32 -1.70 -1.18
N GLN A 18 -6.35 -2.14 -0.47
CA GLN A 18 -7.73 -2.09 -0.96
C GLN A 18 -8.27 -0.66 -1.05
N ASN A 19 -7.92 0.19 -0.08
CA ASN A 19 -8.31 1.59 -0.11
C ASN A 19 -7.77 2.28 -1.37
N PHE A 20 -6.51 2.04 -1.71
CA PHE A 20 -5.90 2.60 -2.91
C PHE A 20 -6.53 2.05 -4.20
N LEU A 21 -6.76 0.73 -4.29
CA LEU A 21 -7.45 0.17 -5.45
C LEU A 21 -8.82 0.79 -5.64
N ASN A 22 -9.64 0.83 -4.60
CA ASN A 22 -10.99 1.37 -4.66
C ASN A 22 -10.97 2.86 -5.03
N ALA A 23 -10.06 3.64 -4.45
CA ALA A 23 -9.92 5.05 -4.78
C ALA A 23 -9.48 5.26 -6.24
N ARG A 24 -8.52 4.47 -6.75
CA ARG A 24 -8.15 4.56 -8.17
C ARG A 24 -9.31 4.21 -9.09
N MET A 25 -10.16 3.22 -8.73
CA MET A 25 -11.35 2.91 -9.52
C MET A 25 -12.38 4.05 -9.52
N LEU A 26 -12.50 4.82 -8.42
CA LEU A 26 -13.31 6.05 -8.40
C LEU A 26 -12.73 7.10 -9.36
N ALA A 27 -11.43 7.28 -9.40
CA ALA A 27 -10.79 8.20 -10.36
C ALA A 27 -11.03 7.77 -11.81
N VAL A 28 -10.89 6.48 -12.13
CA VAL A 28 -11.23 5.95 -13.46
C VAL A 28 -12.67 6.27 -13.84
N LYS A 29 -13.61 6.04 -12.92
CA LYS A 29 -15.02 6.35 -13.14
C LYS A 29 -15.24 7.86 -13.32
N SER A 30 -14.59 8.70 -12.52
CA SER A 30 -14.65 10.15 -12.66
C SER A 30 -14.29 10.60 -14.07
N PHE A 31 -13.14 10.16 -14.58
CA PHE A 31 -12.68 10.50 -15.93
C PHE A 31 -13.61 9.97 -17.04
N ALA A 32 -14.24 8.83 -16.81
CA ALA A 32 -15.20 8.27 -17.78
C ALA A 32 -16.55 8.99 -17.79
N THR A 33 -16.95 9.59 -16.66
CA THR A 33 -18.29 10.20 -16.52
C THR A 33 -18.28 11.72 -16.40
N GLY A 34 -17.11 12.35 -16.21
CA GLY A 34 -17.00 13.79 -15.94
C GLY A 34 -17.46 14.18 -14.53
N ASP A 35 -17.51 13.24 -13.58
CA ASP A 35 -17.92 13.50 -12.20
C ASP A 35 -16.72 13.87 -11.33
N ASP A 36 -16.43 15.15 -11.20
CA ASP A 36 -15.29 15.68 -10.46
C ASP A 36 -15.35 15.34 -8.96
N ALA A 37 -16.54 15.13 -8.39
CA ALA A 37 -16.68 14.78 -6.97
C ALA A 37 -16.12 13.37 -6.68
N LEU A 38 -16.14 12.47 -7.66
CA LEU A 38 -15.48 11.18 -7.53
C LEU A 38 -13.96 11.30 -7.56
N LEU A 39 -13.41 12.21 -8.36
CA LEU A 39 -11.97 12.47 -8.40
C LEU A 39 -11.48 13.07 -7.09
N GLU A 40 -12.19 14.06 -6.56
CA GLU A 40 -11.87 14.67 -5.28
C GLU A 40 -11.82 13.61 -4.16
N LYS A 41 -12.82 12.74 -4.08
CA LYS A 41 -12.84 11.64 -3.12
C LYS A 41 -11.67 10.67 -3.32
N ALA A 42 -11.37 10.30 -4.56
CA ALA A 42 -10.27 9.40 -4.89
C ALA A 42 -8.92 9.97 -4.46
N VAL A 43 -8.64 11.21 -4.81
CA VAL A 43 -7.40 11.91 -4.43
C VAL A 43 -7.34 12.09 -2.92
N GLY A 44 -8.44 12.48 -2.27
CA GLY A 44 -8.51 12.63 -0.83
C GLY A 44 -8.16 11.35 -0.06
N VAL A 45 -8.58 10.17 -0.54
CA VAL A 45 -8.19 8.87 0.06
C VAL A 45 -6.69 8.63 -0.09
N PHE A 46 -6.13 8.86 -1.29
CA PHE A 46 -4.69 8.69 -1.52
C PHE A 46 -3.88 9.64 -0.63
N ASP A 47 -4.20 10.92 -0.63
CA ASP A 47 -3.49 11.93 0.14
C ASP A 47 -3.55 11.62 1.65
N ALA A 48 -4.70 11.21 2.16
CA ALA A 48 -4.87 10.84 3.56
C ALA A 48 -4.01 9.64 3.96
N VAL A 49 -3.95 8.59 3.12
CA VAL A 49 -3.15 7.40 3.44
C VAL A 49 -1.66 7.66 3.25
N VAL A 50 -1.26 8.37 2.20
CA VAL A 50 0.14 8.78 1.97
C VAL A 50 0.68 9.56 3.16
N ALA A 51 -0.13 10.45 3.76
CA ALA A 51 0.24 11.23 4.94
C ALA A 51 0.50 10.37 6.19
N THR A 52 0.08 9.10 6.21
CA THR A 52 0.31 8.20 7.35
C THR A 52 1.61 7.41 7.26
N GLN A 53 2.39 7.57 6.18
CA GLN A 53 3.66 6.86 6.00
C GLN A 53 4.69 7.28 7.04
N TYR A 54 5.30 6.31 7.66
CA TYR A 54 6.38 6.51 8.63
C TYR A 54 7.72 6.79 7.94
N PRO A 55 8.70 7.35 8.66
CA PRO A 55 10.04 7.58 8.12
C PRO A 55 10.74 6.32 7.61
N SER A 56 10.37 5.15 8.12
CA SER A 56 10.83 3.85 7.63
C SER A 56 10.34 3.50 6.21
N GLY A 57 9.37 4.23 5.69
CA GLY A 57 8.67 3.89 4.45
C GLY A 57 7.43 3.02 4.65
N LEU A 58 7.22 2.49 5.84
CA LEU A 58 6.08 1.64 6.16
C LEU A 58 4.84 2.44 6.58
N LEU A 59 3.69 1.78 6.56
CA LEU A 59 2.46 2.26 7.18
C LEU A 59 1.71 1.07 7.79
N HIS A 60 0.73 1.36 8.63
CA HIS A 60 -0.11 0.31 9.21
C HIS A 60 -0.95 -0.36 8.12
N THR A 61 -1.02 -1.69 8.15
CA THR A 61 -1.84 -2.47 7.21
C THR A 61 -3.30 -2.05 7.26
N CYS A 62 -3.86 -1.95 8.45
CA CYS A 62 -5.20 -1.46 8.68
C CYS A 62 -5.37 -0.88 10.08
N TYR A 63 -6.47 -0.17 10.26
CA TYR A 63 -6.94 0.32 11.54
C TYR A 63 -8.18 -0.48 11.93
N GLN A 64 -8.23 -0.92 13.18
CA GLN A 64 -9.34 -1.69 13.71
C GLN A 64 -9.91 -0.99 14.93
N PHE A 65 -11.24 -0.88 14.99
CA PHE A 65 -11.88 -0.44 16.21
C PHE A 65 -12.23 -1.67 17.07
N ASN A 66 -11.62 -1.74 18.24
CA ASN A 66 -11.92 -2.76 19.24
C ASN A 66 -13.06 -2.26 20.12
N PHE A 67 -14.23 -2.85 19.96
CA PHE A 67 -15.43 -2.43 20.69
C PHE A 67 -15.35 -2.76 22.18
N GLU A 68 -14.72 -3.85 22.54
CA GLU A 68 -14.57 -4.25 23.93
C GLU A 68 -13.60 -3.31 24.67
N ALA A 69 -12.47 -2.99 24.06
CA ALA A 69 -11.49 -2.07 24.61
C ALA A 69 -11.84 -0.58 24.34
N ASN A 70 -12.87 -0.30 23.55
CA ASN A 70 -13.30 1.05 23.11
C ASN A 70 -12.14 1.91 22.60
N ARG A 71 -11.32 1.33 21.72
CA ARG A 71 -10.15 2.03 21.16
C ARG A 71 -9.84 1.60 19.73
N VAL A 72 -9.13 2.49 19.00
CA VAL A 72 -8.54 2.15 17.71
C VAL A 72 -7.23 1.38 17.94
N GLU A 73 -7.12 0.24 17.32
CA GLU A 73 -5.90 -0.54 17.25
C GLU A 73 -5.33 -0.49 15.83
N ARG A 74 -4.02 -0.65 15.74
CA ARG A 74 -3.29 -0.55 14.47
C ARG A 74 -2.51 -1.83 14.26
N ARG A 75 -2.70 -2.45 13.09
CA ARG A 75 -1.93 -3.64 12.74
C ARG A 75 -0.53 -3.30 12.24
N PRO A 76 0.46 -4.16 12.49
CA PRO A 76 1.77 -4.05 11.86
C PRO A 76 1.66 -3.94 10.34
N SER A 77 2.69 -3.43 9.70
CA SER A 77 2.81 -3.47 8.25
C SER A 77 2.92 -4.92 7.77
N ASP A 78 2.29 -5.26 6.65
CA ASP A 78 2.53 -6.53 5.97
C ASP A 78 2.90 -6.30 4.50
N VAL A 79 3.74 -7.18 3.98
CA VAL A 79 4.29 -7.06 2.64
C VAL A 79 3.22 -7.10 1.54
N CYS A 80 2.13 -7.83 1.76
CA CYS A 80 1.04 -7.93 0.79
C CYS A 80 0.33 -6.58 0.60
N ASN A 81 -0.13 -5.98 1.70
CA ASN A 81 -0.82 -4.69 1.63
C ASN A 81 0.11 -3.56 1.21
N MET A 82 1.38 -3.60 1.65
CA MET A 82 2.37 -2.61 1.24
C MET A 82 2.67 -2.69 -0.25
N GLY A 83 2.88 -3.90 -0.78
CA GLY A 83 3.10 -4.09 -2.21
C GLY A 83 1.90 -3.62 -3.04
N TRP A 84 0.70 -3.96 -2.60
CA TRP A 84 -0.51 -3.53 -3.28
C TRP A 84 -0.68 -2.00 -3.24
N ALA A 85 -0.52 -1.38 -2.08
CA ALA A 85 -0.60 0.07 -1.93
C ALA A 85 0.44 0.81 -2.80
N ALA A 86 1.68 0.33 -2.82
CA ALA A 86 2.75 0.93 -3.63
C ALA A 86 2.46 0.83 -5.14
N ALA A 87 2.00 -0.33 -5.63
CA ALA A 87 1.63 -0.51 -7.03
C ALA A 87 0.49 0.43 -7.44
N GLU A 88 -0.56 0.50 -6.63
CA GLU A 88 -1.71 1.37 -6.92
C GLU A 88 -1.35 2.86 -6.84
N ALA A 89 -0.40 3.25 -5.99
CA ALA A 89 0.07 4.63 -5.94
C ALA A 89 0.77 5.07 -7.24
N VAL A 90 1.65 4.22 -7.79
CA VAL A 90 2.29 4.50 -9.09
C VAL A 90 1.25 4.54 -10.22
N ARG A 91 0.32 3.60 -10.25
CA ARG A 91 -0.76 3.55 -11.25
C ARG A 91 -1.68 4.78 -11.17
N MET A 92 -2.02 5.22 -9.97
CA MET A 92 -2.82 6.43 -9.75
C MET A 92 -2.08 7.67 -10.24
N LYS A 93 -0.79 7.80 -9.93
CA LYS A 93 0.04 8.92 -10.44
C LYS A 93 0.01 8.98 -11.95
N ARG A 94 0.19 7.86 -12.64
CA ARG A 94 0.14 7.81 -14.11
C ARG A 94 -1.25 8.16 -14.66
N LEU A 95 -2.31 7.65 -14.03
CA LEU A 95 -3.68 7.97 -14.41
C LEU A 95 -3.94 9.48 -14.30
N LEU A 96 -3.56 10.08 -13.19
CA LEU A 96 -3.74 11.51 -12.96
C LEU A 96 -2.90 12.36 -13.94
N ALA A 97 -1.65 11.99 -14.18
CA ALA A 97 -0.76 12.68 -15.11
C ALA A 97 -1.30 12.68 -16.55
N ALA A 98 -1.93 11.58 -16.98
CA ALA A 98 -2.60 11.50 -18.29
C ALA A 98 -3.78 12.48 -18.43
N HIS A 99 -4.31 12.97 -17.31
CA HIS A 99 -5.38 13.97 -17.23
C HIS A 99 -4.91 15.34 -16.72
N GLY A 100 -3.60 15.60 -16.75
CA GLY A 100 -3.03 16.90 -16.40
C GLY A 100 -2.88 17.19 -14.91
N VAL A 101 -3.06 16.20 -14.06
CA VAL A 101 -2.88 16.33 -12.60
C VAL A 101 -1.55 15.66 -12.18
N ASP A 102 -0.63 16.45 -11.63
CA ASP A 102 0.67 15.93 -11.18
C ASP A 102 0.66 15.64 -9.69
N LYS A 103 1.08 14.41 -9.33
CA LYS A 103 1.15 13.90 -7.94
C LYS A 103 2.45 13.11 -7.73
N PRO A 104 3.62 13.76 -7.76
CA PRO A 104 4.91 13.08 -7.61
C PRO A 104 5.08 12.42 -6.23
N GLU A 105 4.36 12.89 -5.21
CA GLU A 105 4.35 12.32 -3.87
C GLU A 105 3.88 10.86 -3.83
N TYR A 106 3.08 10.41 -4.80
CA TYR A 106 2.64 9.01 -4.87
C TYR A 106 3.78 8.08 -5.29
N VAL A 107 4.68 8.54 -6.16
CA VAL A 107 5.90 7.79 -6.49
C VAL A 107 6.86 7.79 -5.30
N LYS A 108 7.00 8.91 -4.59
CA LYS A 108 7.82 8.99 -3.37
C LYS A 108 7.31 8.02 -2.30
N PHE A 109 6.01 7.93 -2.13
CA PHE A 109 5.37 6.98 -1.22
C PHE A 109 5.70 5.53 -1.61
N ALA A 110 5.52 5.16 -2.88
CA ALA A 110 5.84 3.82 -3.37
C ALA A 110 7.32 3.48 -3.19
N ARG A 111 8.22 4.45 -3.44
CA ARG A 111 9.66 4.31 -3.19
C ARG A 111 9.93 3.98 -1.73
N GLY A 112 9.35 4.71 -0.79
CA GLY A 112 9.55 4.46 0.65
C GLY A 112 9.25 3.02 1.02
N ILE A 113 8.14 2.47 0.53
CA ILE A 113 7.76 1.07 0.74
C ILE A 113 8.76 0.11 0.08
N CYS A 114 9.00 0.28 -1.22
CA CYS A 114 9.85 -0.64 -1.97
C CYS A 114 11.30 -0.62 -1.49
N ASP A 115 11.85 0.54 -1.18
CA ASP A 115 13.21 0.69 -0.64
C ASP A 115 13.36 0.00 0.71
N PHE A 116 12.34 0.09 1.58
CA PHE A 116 12.33 -0.66 2.82
C PHE A 116 12.48 -2.16 2.57
N PHE A 117 11.60 -2.74 1.77
CA PHE A 117 11.61 -4.19 1.53
C PHE A 117 12.85 -4.65 0.77
N VAL A 118 13.33 -3.88 -0.20
CA VAL A 118 14.56 -4.20 -0.94
C VAL A 118 15.77 -4.23 0.01
N SER A 119 15.86 -3.29 0.94
CA SER A 119 16.96 -3.22 1.92
C SER A 119 16.87 -4.28 3.03
N HIS A 120 15.70 -4.88 3.24
CA HIS A 120 15.46 -5.91 4.25
C HIS A 120 15.29 -7.31 3.65
N TRP A 121 15.69 -7.49 2.40
CA TRP A 121 15.68 -8.81 1.78
C TRP A 121 16.56 -9.80 2.55
N SER A 122 16.07 -11.02 2.68
CA SER A 122 16.81 -12.15 3.23
C SER A 122 16.68 -13.36 2.31
N ASP A 123 17.77 -14.09 2.11
CA ASP A 123 17.73 -15.33 1.32
C ASP A 123 16.90 -16.44 1.99
N GLU A 124 16.65 -16.31 3.30
CA GLU A 124 15.83 -17.25 4.05
C GLU A 124 14.33 -16.96 3.94
N TRP A 125 13.94 -15.66 3.96
CA TRP A 125 12.52 -15.27 4.03
C TRP A 125 12.07 -14.33 2.92
N GLY A 126 12.92 -14.03 1.97
CA GLY A 126 12.61 -13.04 0.93
C GLY A 126 12.37 -11.66 1.55
N PHE A 127 11.24 -11.05 1.24
CA PHE A 127 10.83 -9.76 1.81
C PHE A 127 10.23 -9.86 3.22
N GLY A 128 10.17 -11.06 3.81
CA GLY A 128 9.50 -11.28 5.07
C GLY A 128 7.98 -11.14 4.97
N LYS A 129 7.30 -11.15 6.10
CA LYS A 129 5.83 -11.12 6.16
C LYS A 129 5.29 -9.84 6.77
N SER A 130 5.69 -9.54 8.01
CA SER A 130 5.17 -8.36 8.72
C SER A 130 6.23 -7.69 9.57
N TRP A 131 6.08 -6.36 9.71
CA TRP A 131 7.07 -5.47 10.25
C TRP A 131 6.43 -4.40 11.12
N ARG A 132 7.12 -3.99 12.17
CA ARG A 132 6.75 -2.82 12.97
C ARG A 132 7.14 -1.55 12.21
N MET A 133 6.56 -0.41 12.62
CA MET A 133 6.83 0.88 11.98
C MET A 133 8.27 1.37 12.16
N ASP A 134 8.97 0.84 13.15
CA ASP A 134 10.40 1.11 13.39
C ASP A 134 11.34 0.19 12.57
N GLY A 135 10.78 -0.67 11.70
CA GLY A 135 11.55 -1.60 10.88
C GLY A 135 11.89 -2.92 11.56
N GLN A 136 11.46 -3.16 12.78
CA GLN A 136 11.68 -4.44 13.44
C GLN A 136 10.74 -5.52 12.92
N PRO A 137 11.24 -6.74 12.67
CA PRO A 137 10.41 -7.84 12.20
C PRO A 137 9.40 -8.30 13.26
N VAL A 138 8.18 -8.59 12.83
CA VAL A 138 7.14 -9.22 13.67
C VAL A 138 6.99 -10.68 13.30
N ALA A 139 6.89 -10.99 12.00
CA ALA A 139 6.85 -12.34 11.48
C ALA A 139 7.55 -12.35 10.12
N GLN A 140 8.41 -13.33 9.89
CA GLN A 140 9.21 -13.41 8.68
C GLN A 140 8.77 -14.55 7.77
N ALA A 141 8.43 -15.69 8.32
CA ALA A 141 7.99 -16.84 7.53
C ALA A 141 6.64 -16.58 6.84
N GLY A 142 6.57 -16.88 5.56
CA GLY A 142 5.35 -16.78 4.77
C GLY A 142 5.62 -16.58 3.28
N THR A 143 4.63 -16.92 2.46
CA THR A 143 4.73 -16.89 1.00
C THR A 143 4.14 -15.63 0.37
N ILE A 144 3.82 -14.62 1.16
CA ILE A 144 3.12 -13.41 0.67
C ILE A 144 4.06 -12.34 0.09
N GLY A 145 5.37 -12.59 0.10
CA GLY A 145 6.37 -11.65 -0.45
C GLY A 145 6.18 -11.33 -1.94
N GLY A 146 5.65 -12.29 -2.71
CA GLY A 146 5.36 -12.09 -4.13
C GLY A 146 4.37 -10.96 -4.44
N PHE A 147 3.56 -10.54 -3.46
CA PHE A 147 2.69 -9.37 -3.62
C PHE A 147 3.43 -8.04 -3.78
N LEU A 148 4.72 -7.98 -3.44
CA LEU A 148 5.53 -6.80 -3.68
C LEU A 148 6.01 -6.69 -5.14
N VAL A 149 6.11 -7.80 -5.86
CA VAL A 149 6.65 -7.85 -7.24
C VAL A 149 5.96 -6.86 -8.18
N PRO A 150 4.61 -6.76 -8.23
CA PRO A 150 3.96 -5.76 -9.06
C PRO A 150 4.38 -4.32 -8.75
N ALA A 151 4.57 -3.98 -7.47
CA ALA A 151 5.00 -2.64 -7.07
C ALA A 151 6.43 -2.34 -7.53
N LEU A 152 7.33 -3.32 -7.43
CA LEU A 152 8.70 -3.19 -7.90
C LEU A 152 8.76 -2.98 -9.41
N VAL A 153 7.97 -3.74 -10.18
CA VAL A 153 7.89 -3.58 -11.64
C VAL A 153 7.32 -2.21 -12.03
N GLU A 154 6.20 -1.80 -11.43
CA GLU A 154 5.60 -0.48 -11.67
C GLU A 154 6.59 0.65 -11.34
N LEU A 155 7.32 0.50 -10.24
CA LEU A 155 8.28 1.52 -9.82
C LEU A 155 9.53 1.53 -10.71
N PHE A 156 10.01 0.36 -11.18
CA PHE A 156 11.04 0.30 -12.20
C PHE A 156 10.59 0.98 -13.49
N ASP A 157 9.39 0.73 -13.95
CA ASP A 157 8.86 1.37 -15.16
C ASP A 157 8.77 2.88 -15.03
N GLU A 158 8.47 3.39 -13.84
CA GLU A 158 8.37 4.82 -13.57
C GLU A 158 9.72 5.49 -13.42
N THR A 159 10.68 4.83 -12.76
CA THR A 159 11.93 5.45 -12.33
C THR A 159 13.16 5.03 -13.13
N LYS A 160 13.08 3.87 -13.80
CA LYS A 160 14.18 3.20 -14.51
C LYS A 160 15.35 2.80 -13.59
N GLU A 161 15.12 2.72 -12.26
CA GLU A 161 16.16 2.30 -11.32
C GLU A 161 16.30 0.77 -11.30
N PRO A 162 17.47 0.20 -11.70
CA PRO A 162 17.63 -1.25 -11.87
C PRO A 162 17.37 -2.05 -10.59
N LYS A 163 17.62 -1.48 -9.41
CA LYS A 163 17.43 -2.15 -8.12
C LYS A 163 16.04 -2.75 -7.94
N TYR A 164 15.01 -2.11 -8.52
CA TYR A 164 13.62 -2.59 -8.40
C TYR A 164 13.36 -3.80 -9.30
N LEU A 165 13.89 -3.78 -10.53
CA LEU A 165 13.78 -4.93 -11.42
C LEU A 165 14.57 -6.12 -10.87
N ASP A 166 15.79 -5.89 -10.38
CA ASP A 166 16.63 -6.93 -9.79
C ASP A 166 15.94 -7.57 -8.58
N ALA A 167 15.29 -6.78 -7.73
CA ALA A 167 14.54 -7.27 -6.58
C ALA A 167 13.30 -8.06 -7.02
N ALA A 168 12.58 -7.61 -8.04
CA ALA A 168 11.42 -8.32 -8.59
C ALA A 168 11.83 -9.69 -9.17
N LEU A 169 12.92 -9.75 -9.94
CA LEU A 169 13.44 -11.00 -10.50
C LEU A 169 13.96 -11.97 -9.43
N ARG A 170 14.51 -11.43 -8.32
CA ARG A 170 14.94 -12.28 -7.20
C ARG A 170 13.78 -12.92 -6.46
N ALA A 171 12.61 -12.27 -6.44
CA ALA A 171 11.43 -12.71 -5.71
C ALA A 171 10.47 -13.58 -6.53
N SER A 172 10.69 -13.71 -7.84
CA SER A 172 9.91 -14.53 -8.75
C SER A 172 10.57 -15.90 -8.97
#